data_597a770a37678eced6dbcd7613bebc21
#
_entry.id   597a770a37678eced6dbcd7613bebc21
#
_cell.length_a   1.000
_cell.length_b   1.000
_cell.length_c   1.000
_cell.angle_alpha   90.00
_cell.angle_beta   90.00
_cell.angle_gamma   90.00
#
_symmetry.space_group_name_H-M   'P 1'
#
loop_
_entity.id
_entity.type
_entity.pdbx_description
1 polymer ?
#
loop_
_entity_poly.entity_id
_entity_poly.type
_entity_poly.pdbx_seq_one_letter_code
_entity_poly.pdbx_strand_id
1 'polypeptide(L)'
;MAAPQKGPTGPIEYVPVAGADVSGADALPYYISALLPSGTPRWNDQSSLGSPATVTYSFMTVSPDYAWFDDSFGFAPMSGVQQAAVRAALATWAEVANITFKEVSDAGDGGEIRFGTNNQNGASGGYTYFPNSDPSGGDVYIANDQDSNKSPEPGNWGFHTLVHEIGHAIGLKHPGDYDAHGGGAEGPFLPAAEDNHQFTTMSYTTQPWTNYGTYGAAPALYDVAAIQYLYGANLKTRPGDDIYQLSNTETAFTKVIWDGAGSDTLDAGAQTRGATIDLQQGAFSSIGTNGAGGAAVNNVSIAYGASIGNANGGSGSDKMTGNALANRLNGGAGDDTISGLTGKDTLDGGSGSDVLDGGEGVDTALWTGPRHAYNISLKANADDTVADSSGTDRIIGNSIEHFVFVDGEFVTDTASTAAQVYRLYDATLGRAPDAGGLKNWVEAIDSGSRTLNQTVAGFTGSPEFTGRYGNPDDPAFVTLLYRNVLGREPDAPGMQTWTSALAGGKSRSDVVLDFSESGENIGLTSPGVEQGLWLRDDAAAQVARHYHTT
;
A
#
# COMPACT_ATOMS: atom_id res chain seq x y z
N MET A 1 -10.70 29.01 13.25
CA MET A 1 -10.42 27.57 13.28
C MET A 1 -9.21 27.36 12.39
N ALA A 2 -8.07 26.97 12.97
CA ALA A 2 -6.86 26.69 12.20
C ALA A 2 -7.07 25.37 11.43
N ALA A 3 -6.63 25.33 10.19
CA ALA A 3 -6.64 24.11 9.37
C ALA A 3 -5.80 23.02 10.08
N PRO A 4 -6.19 21.73 10.01
CA PRO A 4 -5.38 20.66 10.55
C PRO A 4 -4.02 20.66 9.86
N GLN A 5 -2.96 20.65 10.67
CA GLN A 5 -1.62 20.45 10.12
C GLN A 5 -1.56 19.06 9.48
N LYS A 6 -1.13 19.00 8.23
CA LYS A 6 -0.79 17.73 7.56
C LYS A 6 0.29 17.04 8.40
N GLY A 7 0.05 15.78 8.74
CA GLY A 7 1.09 14.88 9.21
C GLY A 7 2.26 14.87 8.20
N PRO A 8 3.41 14.31 8.56
CA PRO A 8 4.60 14.32 7.70
C PRO A 8 4.26 13.70 6.34
N THR A 9 4.28 14.53 5.29
CA THR A 9 4.14 14.10 3.90
C THR A 9 5.51 13.75 3.36
N GLY A 10 5.90 12.51 3.53
CA GLY A 10 7.08 11.89 2.92
C GLY A 10 7.10 10.41 3.30
N PRO A 11 7.58 9.52 2.44
CA PRO A 11 7.74 8.13 2.81
C PRO A 11 8.74 8.07 3.96
N ILE A 12 8.25 7.77 5.16
CA ILE A 12 9.11 7.36 6.26
C ILE A 12 9.50 5.94 5.90
N GLU A 13 10.71 5.75 5.38
CA GLU A 13 11.29 4.42 5.22
C GLU A 13 11.34 3.75 6.60
N TYR A 14 10.34 2.92 6.88
CA TYR A 14 10.42 1.94 7.94
C TYR A 14 11.31 0.80 7.44
N VAL A 15 12.55 0.80 7.87
CA VAL A 15 13.40 -0.40 7.76
C VAL A 15 12.95 -1.35 8.86
N PRO A 16 12.33 -2.51 8.56
CA PRO A 16 12.05 -3.50 9.58
C PRO A 16 13.39 -3.98 10.11
N VAL A 17 13.68 -3.67 11.39
CA VAL A 17 14.92 -4.07 12.05
C VAL A 17 14.82 -5.57 12.38
N ALA A 18 15.23 -6.41 11.45
CA ALA A 18 15.74 -7.72 11.78
C ALA A 18 17.20 -7.54 12.25
N GLY A 19 17.40 -7.43 13.57
CA GLY A 19 18.73 -7.57 14.18
C GLY A 19 19.75 -6.45 13.92
N ALA A 20 19.37 -5.18 13.89
CA ALA A 20 20.31 -4.07 13.83
C ALA A 20 20.67 -3.59 15.24
N ASP A 21 21.96 -3.64 15.53
CA ASP A 21 22.59 -3.00 16.68
C ASP A 21 22.45 -1.46 16.52
N VAL A 22 21.48 -0.87 17.22
CA VAL A 22 21.23 0.59 17.18
C VAL A 22 22.22 1.33 18.05
N SER A 23 23.49 1.30 17.67
CA SER A 23 24.51 2.21 18.17
C SER A 23 24.84 3.26 17.11
N GLY A 24 24.05 4.34 17.06
CA GLY A 24 24.43 5.58 16.38
C GLY A 24 23.46 6.08 15.30
N ALA A 25 22.79 7.19 15.62
CA ALA A 25 22.36 8.29 14.74
C ALA A 25 20.93 8.32 14.16
N ASP A 26 20.06 7.32 14.32
CA ASP A 26 18.64 7.54 14.00
C ASP A 26 17.80 7.46 15.27
N ALA A 27 17.30 8.62 15.72
CA ALA A 27 16.40 8.69 16.87
C ALA A 27 15.15 7.84 16.58
N LEU A 28 14.79 6.98 17.55
CA LEU A 28 13.57 6.19 17.49
C LEU A 28 12.37 7.11 17.13
N PRO A 29 11.49 6.71 16.21
CA PRO A 29 10.32 7.50 15.86
C PRO A 29 9.54 7.95 17.10
N TYR A 30 9.14 9.22 17.14
CA TYR A 30 8.52 9.83 18.31
C TYR A 30 7.27 9.07 18.78
N TYR A 31 6.48 8.52 17.86
CA TYR A 31 5.27 7.77 18.15
C TYR A 31 5.54 6.40 18.80
N ILE A 32 6.70 5.82 18.57
CA ILE A 32 7.16 4.63 19.28
C ILE A 32 7.69 5.02 20.66
N SER A 33 8.61 6.00 20.72
CA SER A 33 9.22 6.42 21.98
C SER A 33 8.20 6.96 23.00
N ALA A 34 7.11 7.59 22.52
CA ALA A 34 6.04 8.09 23.37
C ALA A 34 5.24 6.98 24.08
N LEU A 35 5.27 5.76 23.57
CA LEU A 35 4.58 4.59 24.17
C LEU A 35 5.50 3.69 24.97
N LEU A 36 6.80 3.97 25.04
CA LEU A 36 7.75 3.12 25.73
C LEU A 36 8.21 3.78 27.04
N PRO A 37 8.08 3.08 28.20
CA PRO A 37 8.68 3.54 29.44
C PRO A 37 10.21 3.41 29.40
N SER A 38 10.90 4.15 30.26
CA SER A 38 12.34 4.00 30.46
C SER A 38 12.73 2.57 30.78
N GLY A 39 13.80 2.11 30.14
CA GLY A 39 14.27 0.73 30.31
C GLY A 39 13.50 -0.31 29.50
N THR A 40 12.46 0.07 28.76
CA THR A 40 11.69 -0.82 27.85
C THR A 40 11.34 -2.17 28.50
N PRO A 41 10.57 -2.20 29.64
CA PRO A 41 10.20 -3.42 30.33
C PRO A 41 9.44 -4.36 29.37
N ARG A 42 9.86 -5.64 29.33
CA ARG A 42 9.28 -6.66 28.45
C ARG A 42 9.61 -8.06 28.93
N TRP A 43 8.84 -9.04 28.51
CA TRP A 43 8.98 -10.43 28.96
C TRP A 43 10.22 -11.17 28.45
N ASN A 44 10.92 -10.64 27.48
CA ASN A 44 12.18 -11.17 26.95
C ASN A 44 13.34 -10.18 27.11
N ASP A 45 13.39 -9.48 28.24
CA ASP A 45 14.35 -8.39 28.52
C ASP A 45 15.82 -8.80 28.39
N GLN A 46 16.13 -10.10 28.54
CA GLN A 46 17.46 -10.68 28.33
C GLN A 46 17.81 -10.86 26.84
N SER A 47 16.86 -10.68 25.94
CA SER A 47 17.05 -10.75 24.49
C SER A 47 17.17 -9.35 23.91
N SER A 48 17.67 -9.23 22.67
CA SER A 48 17.65 -7.96 21.96
C SER A 48 16.22 -7.49 21.66
N LEU A 49 16.02 -6.18 21.51
CA LEU A 49 14.75 -5.62 21.04
C LEU A 49 14.35 -6.25 19.69
N GLY A 50 13.06 -6.41 19.45
CA GLY A 50 12.53 -7.09 18.26
C GLY A 50 12.61 -8.61 18.30
N SER A 51 13.04 -9.22 19.43
CA SER A 51 13.08 -10.68 19.56
C SER A 51 11.73 -11.25 20.01
N PRO A 52 11.32 -12.44 19.48
CA PRO A 52 10.07 -13.08 19.87
C PRO A 52 10.01 -13.43 21.35
N ALA A 53 8.80 -13.45 21.94
CA ALA A 53 8.55 -13.89 23.29
C ALA A 53 7.45 -14.95 23.35
N THR A 54 7.59 -15.89 24.31
CA THR A 54 6.46 -16.72 24.77
C THR A 54 6.11 -16.26 26.17
N VAL A 55 4.89 -15.81 26.37
CA VAL A 55 4.39 -15.25 27.64
C VAL A 55 3.29 -16.15 28.16
N THR A 56 3.48 -16.67 29.36
CA THR A 56 2.45 -17.45 30.04
C THR A 56 1.43 -16.55 30.71
N TYR A 57 0.16 -16.96 30.70
CA TYR A 57 -0.88 -16.23 31.44
C TYR A 57 -1.82 -17.16 32.17
N SER A 58 -2.42 -16.66 33.26
CA SER A 58 -3.42 -17.39 34.05
C SER A 58 -4.55 -16.49 34.52
N PHE A 59 -5.64 -17.11 34.96
CA PHE A 59 -6.76 -16.42 35.59
C PHE A 59 -6.74 -16.66 37.09
N MET A 60 -6.60 -15.58 37.87
CA MET A 60 -6.57 -15.63 39.31
C MET A 60 -7.83 -16.28 39.88
N THR A 61 -7.67 -17.30 40.67
CA THR A 61 -8.77 -18.00 41.35
C THR A 61 -9.01 -17.47 42.75
N VAL A 62 -7.98 -16.90 43.38
CA VAL A 62 -8.00 -16.19 44.65
C VAL A 62 -7.09 -14.97 44.55
N SER A 63 -7.30 -13.97 45.41
CA SER A 63 -6.36 -12.85 45.53
C SER A 63 -4.98 -13.39 45.93
N PRO A 64 -3.89 -12.99 45.22
CA PRO A 64 -2.55 -13.40 45.56
C PRO A 64 -2.13 -12.97 46.97
N ASP A 65 -1.29 -13.77 47.65
CA ASP A 65 -0.82 -13.45 49.01
C ASP A 65 0.06 -12.19 49.07
N TYR A 66 0.67 -11.81 47.96
CA TYR A 66 1.47 -10.58 47.81
C TYR A 66 0.63 -9.34 47.43
N ALA A 67 -0.66 -9.53 47.11
CA ALA A 67 -1.53 -8.44 46.66
C ALA A 67 -1.65 -7.33 47.70
N TRP A 68 -1.56 -6.08 47.26
CA TRP A 68 -1.82 -4.93 48.10
C TRP A 68 -3.30 -4.84 48.47
N PHE A 69 -3.64 -3.98 49.44
CA PHE A 69 -5.02 -3.82 49.88
C PHE A 69 -5.95 -3.47 48.69
N ASP A 70 -5.52 -2.59 47.82
CA ASP A 70 -6.31 -2.16 46.65
C ASP A 70 -6.51 -3.29 45.64
N ASP A 71 -5.50 -4.15 45.41
CA ASP A 71 -5.59 -5.32 44.55
C ASP A 71 -6.61 -6.35 45.07
N SER A 72 -6.62 -6.53 46.40
CA SER A 72 -7.47 -7.53 47.10
C SER A 72 -8.87 -6.99 47.40
N PHE A 73 -9.09 -5.65 47.36
CA PHE A 73 -10.36 -5.06 47.74
C PHE A 73 -11.48 -5.45 46.76
N GLY A 74 -12.47 -6.18 47.22
CA GLY A 74 -13.56 -6.68 46.40
C GLY A 74 -13.14 -7.64 45.30
N PHE A 75 -11.98 -8.31 45.45
CA PHE A 75 -11.48 -9.27 44.49
C PHE A 75 -12.54 -10.34 44.16
N ALA A 76 -12.63 -10.67 42.88
CA ALA A 76 -13.40 -11.80 42.37
C ALA A 76 -12.68 -12.43 41.15
N PRO A 77 -12.72 -13.76 41.00
CA PRO A 77 -12.26 -14.41 39.76
C PRO A 77 -13.03 -13.92 38.54
N MET A 78 -12.37 -13.86 37.38
CA MET A 78 -13.03 -13.55 36.12
C MET A 78 -14.11 -14.59 35.76
N SER A 79 -15.26 -14.15 35.32
CA SER A 79 -16.31 -14.99 34.72
C SER A 79 -15.82 -15.63 33.42
N GLY A 80 -16.49 -16.70 32.98
CA GLY A 80 -16.17 -17.34 31.69
C GLY A 80 -16.26 -16.41 30.48
N VAL A 81 -17.19 -15.41 30.52
CA VAL A 81 -17.31 -14.38 29.47
C VAL A 81 -16.09 -13.46 29.46
N GLN A 82 -15.65 -13.01 30.63
CA GLN A 82 -14.45 -12.17 30.74
C GLN A 82 -13.20 -12.92 30.31
N GLN A 83 -13.04 -14.19 30.72
CA GLN A 83 -11.90 -15.03 30.29
C GLN A 83 -11.88 -15.22 28.77
N ALA A 84 -13.04 -15.43 28.12
CA ALA A 84 -13.12 -15.52 26.67
C ALA A 84 -12.70 -14.20 25.99
N ALA A 85 -13.12 -13.07 26.55
CA ALA A 85 -12.74 -11.74 26.04
C ALA A 85 -11.23 -11.47 26.21
N VAL A 86 -10.61 -11.87 27.33
CA VAL A 86 -9.15 -11.77 27.51
C VAL A 86 -8.41 -12.58 26.44
N ARG A 87 -8.84 -13.84 26.19
CA ARG A 87 -8.21 -14.66 25.13
C ARG A 87 -8.32 -14.00 23.76
N ALA A 88 -9.47 -13.38 23.46
CA ALA A 88 -9.67 -12.65 22.20
C ALA A 88 -8.78 -11.39 22.13
N ALA A 89 -8.66 -10.62 23.22
CA ALA A 89 -7.79 -9.44 23.27
C ALA A 89 -6.30 -9.80 23.15
N LEU A 90 -5.83 -10.85 23.82
CA LEU A 90 -4.47 -11.38 23.66
C LEU A 90 -4.17 -11.80 22.21
N ALA A 91 -5.15 -12.39 21.54
CA ALA A 91 -5.01 -12.79 20.14
C ALA A 91 -4.78 -11.59 19.21
N THR A 92 -5.39 -10.42 19.46
CA THR A 92 -5.17 -9.22 18.65
C THR A 92 -3.73 -8.70 18.75
N TRP A 93 -3.10 -8.80 19.90
CA TRP A 93 -1.69 -8.45 20.08
C TRP A 93 -0.75 -9.47 19.44
N ALA A 94 -1.06 -10.76 19.55
CA ALA A 94 -0.30 -11.83 18.91
C ALA A 94 -0.40 -11.80 17.37
N GLU A 95 -1.48 -11.25 16.83
CA GLU A 95 -1.64 -11.05 15.38
C GLU A 95 -0.59 -10.10 14.82
N VAL A 96 -0.26 -9.04 15.52
CA VAL A 96 0.61 -7.97 15.02
C VAL A 96 2.09 -8.12 15.42
N ALA A 97 2.38 -8.85 16.50
CA ALA A 97 3.75 -8.98 17.02
C ALA A 97 4.12 -10.45 17.32
N ASN A 98 5.41 -10.75 17.36
CA ASN A 98 5.94 -12.09 17.65
C ASN A 98 5.82 -12.46 19.14
N ILE A 99 4.62 -12.36 19.70
CA ILE A 99 4.29 -12.79 21.06
C ILE A 99 3.40 -14.03 20.98
N THR A 100 3.79 -15.10 21.67
CA THR A 100 2.97 -16.29 21.82
C THR A 100 2.43 -16.33 23.25
N PHE A 101 1.12 -16.17 23.42
CA PHE A 101 0.48 -16.29 24.73
C PHE A 101 0.10 -17.74 25.01
N LYS A 102 0.49 -18.25 26.20
CA LYS A 102 0.22 -19.63 26.63
C LYS A 102 -0.54 -19.62 27.94
N GLU A 103 -1.77 -20.10 27.94
CA GLU A 103 -2.57 -20.27 29.15
C GLU A 103 -2.00 -21.38 30.03
N VAL A 104 -1.84 -21.11 31.32
CA VAL A 104 -1.39 -22.05 32.32
C VAL A 104 -2.34 -22.05 33.54
N SER A 105 -2.22 -23.03 34.41
CA SER A 105 -2.95 -23.04 35.67
C SER A 105 -2.49 -21.91 36.59
N ASP A 106 -3.42 -21.30 37.34
CA ASP A 106 -3.10 -20.32 38.39
C ASP A 106 -2.55 -20.95 39.68
N ALA A 107 -2.24 -22.24 39.69
CA ALA A 107 -1.63 -22.91 40.82
C ALA A 107 -0.16 -22.51 40.97
N GLY A 108 0.30 -22.33 42.23
CA GLY A 108 1.63 -21.80 42.51
C GLY A 108 1.77 -20.34 42.10
N ASP A 109 2.81 -20.02 41.35
CA ASP A 109 3.08 -18.63 40.90
C ASP A 109 2.21 -18.18 39.74
N GLY A 110 1.39 -19.07 39.13
CA GLY A 110 0.53 -18.77 38.00
C GLY A 110 1.28 -18.51 36.68
N GLY A 111 0.70 -17.70 35.82
CA GLY A 111 1.37 -17.21 34.59
C GLY A 111 2.15 -15.93 34.84
N GLU A 112 3.00 -15.53 33.89
CA GLU A 112 3.70 -14.25 33.90
C GLU A 112 2.72 -13.07 33.83
N ILE A 113 1.59 -13.22 33.16
CA ILE A 113 0.46 -12.28 33.20
C ILE A 113 -0.67 -12.98 33.97
N ARG A 114 -1.19 -12.35 35.01
CA ARG A 114 -2.29 -12.89 35.81
C ARG A 114 -3.50 -11.96 35.76
N PHE A 115 -4.64 -12.48 35.38
CA PHE A 115 -5.88 -11.72 35.22
C PHE A 115 -6.83 -11.94 36.39
N GLY A 116 -7.24 -10.87 37.05
CA GLY A 116 -8.25 -10.85 38.10
C GLY A 116 -9.22 -9.68 37.94
N THR A 117 -10.20 -9.63 38.84
CA THR A 117 -11.10 -8.45 38.94
C THR A 117 -11.14 -7.99 40.41
N ASN A 118 -11.30 -6.68 40.60
CA ASN A 118 -11.46 -6.09 41.91
C ASN A 118 -12.40 -4.86 41.87
N ASN A 119 -12.74 -4.36 43.05
CA ASN A 119 -13.57 -3.14 43.12
C ASN A 119 -12.68 -1.91 43.15
N GLN A 120 -12.79 -1.07 42.13
CA GLN A 120 -11.98 0.15 41.97
C GLN A 120 -12.73 1.43 42.34
N ASN A 121 -13.90 1.30 42.97
CA ASN A 121 -14.76 2.42 43.44
C ASN A 121 -15.09 3.43 42.33
N GLY A 122 -15.20 2.97 41.08
CA GLY A 122 -15.44 3.79 39.90
C GLY A 122 -14.28 4.69 39.47
N ALA A 123 -13.08 4.50 40.05
CA ALA A 123 -11.92 5.33 39.78
C ALA A 123 -11.28 5.04 38.41
N SER A 124 -11.27 3.75 37.97
CA SER A 124 -10.71 3.32 36.71
C SER A 124 -11.49 2.17 36.07
N GLY A 125 -11.21 1.84 34.82
CA GLY A 125 -11.73 0.65 34.13
C GLY A 125 -10.93 -0.60 34.43
N GLY A 126 -9.65 -0.42 34.67
CA GLY A 126 -8.66 -1.45 35.01
C GLY A 126 -7.35 -0.78 35.41
N TYR A 127 -6.38 -1.59 35.82
CA TYR A 127 -4.97 -1.23 35.94
C TYR A 127 -4.08 -2.44 35.84
N THR A 128 -2.80 -2.20 35.52
CA THR A 128 -1.83 -3.26 35.24
C THR A 128 -0.45 -2.89 35.75
N TYR A 129 0.28 -3.87 36.25
CA TYR A 129 1.70 -3.74 36.57
C TYR A 129 2.54 -4.08 35.33
N PHE A 130 3.56 -3.26 35.03
CA PHE A 130 4.47 -3.50 33.93
C PHE A 130 5.25 -4.83 34.09
N PRO A 131 5.73 -5.44 32.98
CA PRO A 131 6.62 -6.57 33.04
C PRO A 131 7.83 -6.29 33.93
N ASN A 132 8.04 -7.10 34.94
CA ASN A 132 9.20 -7.07 35.84
C ASN A 132 9.33 -8.41 36.60
N SER A 133 10.38 -8.55 37.44
CA SER A 133 10.63 -9.76 38.21
C SER A 133 9.91 -9.83 39.55
N ASP A 134 9.15 -8.81 39.94
CA ASP A 134 8.34 -8.84 41.16
C ASP A 134 7.14 -9.77 40.97
N PRO A 135 6.65 -10.43 42.03
CA PRO A 135 5.50 -11.33 41.93
C PRO A 135 4.22 -10.70 41.33
N SER A 136 4.06 -9.39 41.45
CA SER A 136 2.94 -8.63 40.88
C SER A 136 3.20 -8.18 39.43
N GLY A 137 4.42 -8.35 38.90
CA GLY A 137 4.75 -7.95 37.54
C GLY A 137 3.85 -8.64 36.51
N GLY A 138 3.18 -7.87 35.68
CA GLY A 138 2.21 -8.38 34.69
C GLY A 138 0.80 -8.65 35.22
N ASP A 139 0.51 -8.43 36.52
CA ASP A 139 -0.84 -8.59 37.05
C ASP A 139 -1.79 -7.55 36.47
N VAL A 140 -2.96 -8.00 36.04
CA VAL A 140 -4.01 -7.21 35.41
C VAL A 140 -5.29 -7.31 36.26
N TYR A 141 -5.78 -6.17 36.74
CA TYR A 141 -7.01 -6.10 37.51
C TYR A 141 -8.04 -5.26 36.76
N ILE A 142 -9.16 -5.89 36.40
CA ILE A 142 -10.28 -5.23 35.71
C ILE A 142 -11.35 -4.85 36.74
N ALA A 143 -11.84 -3.61 36.68
CA ALA A 143 -12.85 -3.12 37.61
C ALA A 143 -14.16 -3.90 37.49
N ASN A 144 -14.59 -4.60 38.56
CA ASN A 144 -15.83 -5.37 38.59
C ASN A 144 -17.06 -4.56 39.00
N ASP A 145 -16.86 -3.33 39.42
CA ASP A 145 -17.89 -2.32 39.70
C ASP A 145 -18.30 -1.51 38.45
N GLN A 146 -17.67 -1.78 37.29
CA GLN A 146 -18.04 -1.19 35.98
C GLN A 146 -18.89 -2.19 35.18
N ASP A 147 -20.09 -1.80 34.76
CA ASP A 147 -21.00 -2.69 34.03
C ASP A 147 -20.45 -3.10 32.66
N SER A 148 -19.73 -2.23 31.96
CA SER A 148 -19.07 -2.51 30.68
C SER A 148 -18.08 -3.68 30.75
N ASN A 149 -17.44 -3.87 31.90
CA ASN A 149 -16.44 -4.90 32.13
C ASN A 149 -17.04 -6.28 32.45
N LYS A 150 -18.35 -6.37 32.69
CA LYS A 150 -19.03 -7.64 32.98
C LYS A 150 -19.25 -8.49 31.72
N SER A 151 -19.40 -7.85 30.56
CA SER A 151 -19.56 -8.48 29.26
C SER A 151 -18.71 -7.75 28.21
N PRO A 152 -17.38 -7.90 28.23
CA PRO A 152 -16.52 -7.29 27.23
C PRO A 152 -16.74 -7.95 25.86
N GLU A 153 -17.03 -7.12 24.85
CA GLU A 153 -17.20 -7.55 23.46
C GLU A 153 -16.45 -6.58 22.54
N PRO A 154 -15.86 -7.03 21.41
CA PRO A 154 -15.20 -6.16 20.46
C PRO A 154 -16.06 -4.95 20.10
N GLY A 155 -15.49 -3.74 20.25
CA GLY A 155 -16.18 -2.48 19.99
C GLY A 155 -16.85 -1.83 21.19
N ASN A 156 -16.94 -2.50 22.35
CA ASN A 156 -17.39 -1.87 23.58
C ASN A 156 -16.23 -1.42 24.49
N TRP A 157 -16.54 -0.58 25.46
CA TRP A 157 -15.54 -0.06 26.40
C TRP A 157 -14.81 -1.15 27.19
N GLY A 158 -15.51 -2.18 27.66
CA GLY A 158 -14.91 -3.24 28.44
C GLY A 158 -13.87 -4.04 27.67
N PHE A 159 -14.10 -4.30 26.37
CA PHE A 159 -13.11 -4.95 25.54
C PHE A 159 -11.92 -4.04 25.22
N HIS A 160 -12.19 -2.76 24.97
CA HIS A 160 -11.12 -1.76 24.81
C HIS A 160 -10.24 -1.67 26.05
N THR A 161 -10.84 -1.67 27.24
CA THR A 161 -10.10 -1.73 28.51
C THR A 161 -9.17 -2.97 28.56
N LEU A 162 -9.65 -4.15 28.15
CA LEU A 162 -8.79 -5.35 28.09
C LEU A 162 -7.62 -5.17 27.13
N VAL A 163 -7.83 -4.63 25.93
CA VAL A 163 -6.74 -4.38 24.97
C VAL A 163 -5.74 -3.39 25.56
N HIS A 164 -6.22 -2.31 26.21
CA HIS A 164 -5.39 -1.30 26.88
C HIS A 164 -4.53 -1.91 28.00
N GLU A 165 -5.16 -2.64 28.94
CA GLU A 165 -4.44 -3.20 30.10
C GLU A 165 -3.44 -4.27 29.66
N ILE A 166 -3.76 -5.07 28.63
CA ILE A 166 -2.79 -6.02 28.04
C ILE A 166 -1.61 -5.25 27.43
N GLY A 167 -1.84 -4.09 26.81
CA GLY A 167 -0.77 -3.20 26.32
C GLY A 167 0.25 -2.87 27.41
N HIS A 168 -0.21 -2.51 28.62
CA HIS A 168 0.66 -2.32 29.79
C HIS A 168 1.35 -3.61 30.22
N ALA A 169 0.62 -4.73 30.27
CA ALA A 169 1.17 -6.04 30.68
C ALA A 169 2.27 -6.55 29.74
N ILE A 170 2.36 -6.00 28.52
CA ILE A 170 3.41 -6.34 27.55
C ILE A 170 4.40 -5.19 27.29
N GLY A 171 4.32 -4.07 28.03
CA GLY A 171 5.37 -3.06 28.12
C GLY A 171 5.07 -1.69 27.54
N LEU A 172 3.83 -1.35 27.15
CA LEU A 172 3.45 -0.02 26.66
C LEU A 172 3.00 0.88 27.80
N LYS A 173 3.36 2.18 27.75
CA LYS A 173 2.89 3.21 28.68
C LYS A 173 1.85 4.13 28.04
N HIS A 174 1.20 4.98 28.87
CA HIS A 174 0.36 6.05 28.36
C HIS A 174 1.16 7.05 27.53
N PRO A 175 0.58 7.57 26.42
CA PRO A 175 1.23 8.54 25.54
C PRO A 175 1.24 9.97 26.06
N GLY A 176 0.52 10.27 27.14
CA GLY A 176 0.37 11.59 27.75
C GLY A 176 0.81 11.65 29.22
N ASP A 177 0.88 12.86 29.80
CA ASP A 177 1.20 13.09 31.22
C ASP A 177 -0.02 12.86 32.11
N TYR A 178 -0.49 11.62 32.14
CA TYR A 178 -1.61 11.16 32.95
C TYR A 178 -1.48 9.68 33.31
N ASP A 179 -1.95 9.33 34.50
CA ASP A 179 -2.17 7.95 34.95
C ASP A 179 -3.40 7.89 35.87
N ALA A 180 -3.81 6.70 36.27
CA ALA A 180 -4.97 6.51 37.15
C ALA A 180 -4.80 7.15 38.54
N HIS A 181 -3.60 7.55 38.94
CA HIS A 181 -3.24 8.14 40.22
C HIS A 181 -2.91 9.64 40.15
N GLY A 182 -3.12 10.30 39.02
CA GLY A 182 -3.13 11.75 38.93
C GLY A 182 -1.85 12.44 38.53
N GLY A 183 -1.06 11.89 37.65
CA GLY A 183 0.04 12.58 36.99
C GLY A 183 1.43 12.19 37.47
N GLY A 184 2.43 12.56 36.67
CA GLY A 184 3.82 12.20 36.87
C GLY A 184 4.31 11.10 35.92
N ALA A 185 3.58 10.88 34.84
CA ALA A 185 4.01 9.97 33.78
C ALA A 185 5.34 10.45 33.16
N GLU A 186 6.16 9.52 32.75
CA GLU A 186 7.46 9.79 32.16
C GLU A 186 7.33 10.07 30.65
N GLY A 187 7.86 11.21 30.18
CA GLY A 187 7.96 11.50 28.72
C GLY A 187 8.95 10.57 28.01
N PRO A 188 9.05 10.66 26.68
CA PRO A 188 8.36 11.61 25.81
C PRO A 188 6.87 11.33 25.68
N PHE A 189 6.08 12.33 25.22
CA PHE A 189 4.64 12.23 25.04
C PHE A 189 4.27 12.49 23.58
N LEU A 190 3.10 11.98 23.16
CA LEU A 190 2.54 12.32 21.85
C LEU A 190 2.10 13.78 21.79
N PRO A 191 2.12 14.41 20.60
CA PRO A 191 1.42 15.67 20.38
C PRO A 191 -0.07 15.53 20.72
N ALA A 192 -0.69 16.57 21.31
CA ALA A 192 -2.10 16.54 21.73
C ALA A 192 -3.10 16.18 20.60
N ALA A 193 -2.74 16.40 19.33
CA ALA A 193 -3.56 16.03 18.18
C ALA A 193 -3.56 14.52 17.91
N GLU A 194 -2.55 13.79 18.38
CA GLU A 194 -2.35 12.36 18.16
C GLU A 194 -2.53 11.53 19.45
N ASP A 195 -2.63 12.21 20.61
CA ASP A 195 -2.94 11.55 21.88
C ASP A 195 -4.45 11.24 21.96
N ASN A 196 -4.87 10.25 21.21
CA ASN A 196 -6.26 9.77 21.18
C ASN A 196 -6.37 8.34 20.61
N HIS A 197 -7.55 7.72 20.77
CA HIS A 197 -7.81 6.33 20.39
C HIS A 197 -7.69 6.02 18.88
N GLN A 198 -7.58 7.03 18.01
CA GLN A 198 -7.29 6.77 16.59
C GLN A 198 -5.86 6.27 16.40
N PHE A 199 -4.92 6.78 17.19
CA PHE A 199 -3.49 6.48 17.04
C PHE A 199 -3.00 5.42 18.02
N THR A 200 -3.55 5.37 19.23
CA THR A 200 -3.13 4.46 20.29
C THR A 200 -4.26 4.11 21.25
N THR A 201 -4.41 2.83 21.56
CA THR A 201 -5.34 2.35 22.59
C THR A 201 -4.90 2.78 24.00
N MET A 202 -3.61 3.16 24.14
CA MET A 202 -3.04 3.59 25.43
C MET A 202 -3.44 5.02 25.84
N SER A 203 -4.13 5.78 24.98
CA SER A 203 -4.64 7.11 25.30
C SER A 203 -5.90 7.07 26.14
N TYR A 204 -6.11 8.09 26.98
CA TYR A 204 -7.39 8.34 27.67
C TYR A 204 -8.33 9.23 26.86
N THR A 205 -7.86 9.79 25.76
CA THR A 205 -8.63 10.72 24.93
C THR A 205 -9.36 9.96 23.82
N THR A 206 -10.66 10.13 23.74
CA THR A 206 -11.44 9.61 22.60
C THR A 206 -11.08 10.37 21.33
N GLN A 207 -11.11 9.71 20.17
CA GLN A 207 -10.86 10.37 18.89
C GLN A 207 -11.92 11.47 18.61
N PRO A 208 -11.54 12.60 17.96
CA PRO A 208 -12.41 13.76 17.74
C PRO A 208 -13.67 13.50 16.90
N TRP A 209 -13.62 12.50 16.04
CA TRP A 209 -14.70 12.08 15.12
C TRP A 209 -15.34 10.77 15.54
N THR A 210 -15.56 10.64 16.83
CA THR A 210 -16.06 9.39 17.38
C THR A 210 -17.32 8.90 16.69
N ASN A 211 -17.25 7.66 16.41
CA ASN A 211 -18.31 6.83 15.98
C ASN A 211 -19.18 6.41 17.19
N TYR A 212 -19.77 7.38 17.87
CA TYR A 212 -20.83 7.24 18.86
C TYR A 212 -20.83 5.92 19.65
N GLY A 213 -19.86 5.77 20.57
CA GLY A 213 -19.83 4.67 21.51
C GLY A 213 -19.19 3.37 21.02
N THR A 214 -18.54 3.38 19.87
CA THR A 214 -17.68 2.27 19.43
C THR A 214 -16.23 2.55 19.77
N TYR A 215 -15.53 1.52 20.25
CA TYR A 215 -14.12 1.60 20.66
C TYR A 215 -13.28 0.62 19.82
N GLY A 216 -11.98 0.85 19.71
CA GLY A 216 -11.08 -0.05 19.03
C GLY A 216 -11.14 -1.46 19.63
N ALA A 217 -11.17 -2.47 18.77
CA ALA A 217 -11.22 -3.88 19.16
C ALA A 217 -9.86 -4.59 19.00
N ALA A 218 -8.80 -3.83 18.75
CA ALA A 218 -7.44 -4.29 18.54
C ALA A 218 -6.46 -3.14 18.81
N PRO A 219 -5.15 -3.42 18.87
CA PRO A 219 -4.13 -2.37 18.94
C PRO A 219 -4.26 -1.35 17.82
N ALA A 220 -4.07 -0.07 18.13
CA ALA A 220 -4.12 1.01 17.17
C ALA A 220 -2.76 1.20 16.47
N LEU A 221 -2.67 2.14 15.54
CA LEU A 221 -1.53 2.30 14.63
C LEU A 221 -0.16 2.40 15.35
N TYR A 222 -0.08 3.24 16.40
CA TYR A 222 1.18 3.43 17.13
C TYR A 222 1.48 2.29 18.11
N ASP A 223 0.44 1.64 18.63
CA ASP A 223 0.59 0.44 19.46
C ASP A 223 1.25 -0.69 18.66
N VAL A 224 0.79 -0.91 17.42
CA VAL A 224 1.39 -1.92 16.53
C VAL A 224 2.87 -1.63 16.31
N ALA A 225 3.24 -0.39 15.99
CA ALA A 225 4.63 -0.02 15.79
C ALA A 225 5.48 -0.21 17.04
N ALA A 226 4.98 0.21 18.21
CA ALA A 226 5.70 0.11 19.48
C ALA A 226 5.86 -1.34 19.94
N ILE A 227 4.83 -2.18 19.79
CA ILE A 227 4.93 -3.57 20.21
C ILE A 227 5.81 -4.40 19.28
N GLN A 228 5.82 -4.09 17.98
CA GLN A 228 6.74 -4.69 17.02
C GLN A 228 8.19 -4.30 17.29
N TYR A 229 8.42 -3.09 17.75
CA TYR A 229 9.76 -2.66 18.20
C TYR A 229 10.25 -3.51 19.39
N LEU A 230 9.36 -3.84 20.35
CA LEU A 230 9.72 -4.65 21.52
C LEU A 230 9.94 -6.13 21.18
N TYR A 231 9.08 -6.73 20.34
CA TYR A 231 9.00 -8.19 20.15
C TYR A 231 9.19 -8.68 18.71
N GLY A 232 9.33 -7.75 17.76
CA GLY A 232 9.37 -8.04 16.31
C GLY A 232 7.98 -8.21 15.71
N ALA A 233 7.88 -7.96 14.44
CA ALA A 233 6.64 -8.09 13.67
C ALA A 233 6.27 -9.55 13.42
N ASN A 234 4.99 -9.90 13.53
CA ASN A 234 4.51 -11.24 13.20
C ASN A 234 4.27 -11.39 11.68
N LEU A 235 5.30 -11.74 10.94
CA LEU A 235 5.24 -11.96 9.49
C LEU A 235 4.52 -13.26 9.09
N LYS A 236 4.00 -14.04 10.04
CA LYS A 236 3.20 -15.24 9.77
C LYS A 236 1.70 -14.94 9.71
N THR A 237 1.31 -13.75 10.09
CA THR A 237 -0.07 -13.28 9.99
C THR A 237 -0.36 -13.02 8.52
N ARG A 238 -1.36 -13.71 7.98
CA ARG A 238 -1.86 -13.55 6.60
C ARG A 238 -0.71 -13.44 5.58
N PRO A 239 0.06 -14.52 5.34
CA PRO A 239 1.23 -14.46 4.47
C PRO A 239 0.89 -14.66 2.98
N GLY A 240 -0.37 -14.72 2.61
CA GLY A 240 -0.86 -14.92 1.24
C GLY A 240 -1.55 -13.69 0.69
N ASP A 241 -2.14 -13.81 -0.49
CA ASP A 241 -2.93 -12.73 -1.10
C ASP A 241 -4.30 -12.65 -0.40
N ASP A 242 -4.48 -11.64 0.45
CA ASP A 242 -5.66 -11.47 1.29
C ASP A 242 -6.57 -10.34 0.81
N ILE A 243 -7.88 -10.47 1.06
CA ILE A 243 -8.88 -9.44 0.74
C ILE A 243 -9.47 -8.90 2.04
N TYR A 244 -9.19 -7.64 2.33
CA TYR A 244 -9.75 -6.88 3.46
C TYR A 244 -11.07 -6.26 3.07
N GLN A 245 -12.14 -7.08 3.10
CA GLN A 245 -13.47 -6.63 2.73
C GLN A 245 -14.12 -5.76 3.81
N LEU A 246 -14.60 -4.57 3.42
CA LEU A 246 -15.28 -3.62 4.28
C LEU A 246 -16.75 -3.49 3.87
N SER A 247 -17.63 -4.06 4.68
CA SER A 247 -19.06 -4.06 4.42
C SER A 247 -19.72 -2.72 4.77
N ASN A 248 -20.86 -2.41 4.13
CA ASN A 248 -21.68 -1.22 4.47
C ASN A 248 -22.25 -1.24 5.90
N THR A 249 -22.23 -2.39 6.55
CA THR A 249 -22.85 -2.62 7.87
C THR A 249 -21.81 -2.68 8.99
N GLU A 250 -20.51 -2.64 8.68
CA GLU A 250 -19.49 -2.51 9.72
C GLU A 250 -19.64 -1.15 10.37
N THR A 251 -20.10 -1.19 11.61
CA THR A 251 -20.05 -0.02 12.48
C THR A 251 -18.57 0.29 12.72
N ALA A 252 -18.20 1.50 12.44
CA ALA A 252 -16.83 1.93 12.33
C ALA A 252 -16.05 1.77 13.63
N PHE A 253 -15.30 0.68 13.75
CA PHE A 253 -14.15 0.63 14.64
C PHE A 253 -12.97 1.31 13.93
N THR A 254 -12.07 1.91 14.67
CA THR A 254 -10.75 2.18 14.13
C THR A 254 -10.06 0.82 13.95
N LYS A 255 -9.76 0.47 12.70
CA LYS A 255 -9.14 -0.80 12.32
C LYS A 255 -7.76 -0.53 11.75
N VAL A 256 -6.76 -1.20 12.30
CA VAL A 256 -5.42 -1.22 11.73
C VAL A 256 -5.24 -2.53 10.98
N ILE A 257 -4.80 -2.45 9.74
CA ILE A 257 -4.46 -3.62 8.92
C ILE A 257 -2.98 -3.91 9.12
N TRP A 258 -2.68 -5.09 9.65
CA TRP A 258 -1.36 -5.70 9.66
C TRP A 258 -1.39 -6.92 8.75
N ASP A 259 -0.47 -6.98 7.82
CA ASP A 259 -0.27 -8.09 6.90
C ASP A 259 1.21 -8.45 6.84
N GLY A 260 1.52 -9.74 6.89
CA GLY A 260 2.88 -10.23 6.93
C GLY A 260 3.53 -10.32 5.55
N ALA A 261 2.77 -10.56 4.51
CA ALA A 261 3.22 -10.63 3.11
C ALA A 261 2.04 -10.98 2.19
N GLY A 262 2.14 -10.65 0.95
CA GLY A 262 1.15 -10.99 -0.08
C GLY A 262 0.98 -9.87 -1.10
N SER A 263 0.06 -10.09 -2.02
CA SER A 263 -0.49 -9.04 -2.90
C SER A 263 -1.95 -8.77 -2.47
N ASP A 264 -2.09 -7.91 -1.46
CA ASP A 264 -3.32 -7.76 -0.71
C ASP A 264 -4.21 -6.66 -1.27
N THR A 265 -5.51 -6.80 -1.03
CA THR A 265 -6.53 -5.88 -1.56
C THR A 265 -7.38 -5.30 -0.43
N LEU A 266 -7.48 -3.98 -0.38
CA LEU A 266 -8.48 -3.27 0.42
C LEU A 266 -9.77 -3.12 -0.40
N ASP A 267 -10.79 -3.88 -0.04
CA ASP A 267 -12.02 -3.97 -0.82
C ASP A 267 -13.18 -3.19 -0.17
N ALA A 268 -13.50 -2.05 -0.78
CA ALA A 268 -14.66 -1.23 -0.46
C ALA A 268 -15.81 -1.41 -1.50
N GLY A 269 -15.75 -2.44 -2.36
CA GLY A 269 -16.71 -2.65 -3.46
C GLY A 269 -18.18 -2.74 -3.06
N ALA A 270 -18.46 -3.08 -1.80
CA ALA A 270 -19.83 -3.08 -1.26
C ALA A 270 -20.34 -1.69 -0.84
N GLN A 271 -19.49 -0.65 -0.85
CA GLN A 271 -19.85 0.70 -0.41
C GLN A 271 -20.72 1.41 -1.45
N THR A 272 -21.72 2.14 -0.97
CA THR A 272 -22.61 2.95 -1.82
C THR A 272 -22.37 4.45 -1.64
N ARG A 273 -21.51 4.84 -0.72
CA ARG A 273 -21.04 6.21 -0.49
C ARG A 273 -19.61 6.31 -0.95
N GLY A 274 -19.21 7.50 -1.38
CA GLY A 274 -17.83 7.78 -1.68
C GLY A 274 -16.92 7.50 -0.48
N ALA A 275 -15.88 6.74 -0.72
CA ALA A 275 -14.82 6.41 0.22
C ALA A 275 -13.57 7.27 -0.03
N THR A 276 -12.74 7.41 0.99
CA THR A 276 -11.36 7.84 0.82
C THR A 276 -10.47 6.65 1.19
N ILE A 277 -9.70 6.17 0.23
CA ILE A 277 -8.80 5.03 0.39
C ILE A 277 -7.37 5.53 0.20
N ASP A 278 -6.50 5.24 1.16
CA ASP A 278 -5.08 5.57 1.09
C ASP A 278 -4.27 4.32 1.48
N LEU A 279 -3.49 3.81 0.52
CA LEU A 279 -2.70 2.58 0.69
C LEU A 279 -1.31 2.83 1.27
N GLN A 280 -0.97 4.06 1.59
CA GLN A 280 0.30 4.39 2.21
C GLN A 280 0.33 3.91 3.67
N GLN A 281 1.47 3.40 4.11
CA GLN A 281 1.69 3.00 5.49
C GLN A 281 1.50 4.18 6.44
N GLY A 282 0.76 3.98 7.52
CA GLY A 282 0.45 5.01 8.51
C GLY A 282 -0.63 6.00 8.09
N ALA A 283 -1.11 5.94 6.84
CA ALA A 283 -2.23 6.76 6.39
C ALA A 283 -3.58 6.22 6.87
N PHE A 284 -4.58 7.09 6.88
CA PHE A 284 -5.94 6.74 7.27
C PHE A 284 -6.90 6.83 6.10
N SER A 285 -7.66 5.78 5.92
CA SER A 285 -8.80 5.68 5.01
C SER A 285 -10.11 5.99 5.75
N SER A 286 -11.11 6.48 5.00
CA SER A 286 -12.47 6.76 5.49
C SER A 286 -13.46 5.94 4.66
N ILE A 287 -13.95 4.83 5.20
CA ILE A 287 -14.70 3.83 4.44
C ILE A 287 -15.96 3.44 5.20
N GLY A 288 -17.12 3.54 4.53
CA GLY A 288 -18.41 3.12 5.08
C GLY A 288 -19.12 4.17 5.92
N THR A 289 -19.87 3.72 6.92
CA THR A 289 -20.71 4.59 7.76
C THR A 289 -20.29 4.53 9.23
N ASN A 290 -20.46 5.63 9.93
CA ASN A 290 -20.35 5.65 11.39
C ASN A 290 -21.64 5.11 12.06
N GLY A 291 -21.60 4.86 13.38
CA GLY A 291 -22.73 4.32 14.14
C GLY A 291 -24.01 5.17 14.13
N ALA A 292 -23.94 6.43 13.66
CA ALA A 292 -25.09 7.32 13.49
C ALA A 292 -25.59 7.40 12.03
N GLY A 293 -25.04 6.60 11.13
CA GLY A 293 -25.40 6.57 9.70
C GLY A 293 -24.77 7.71 8.87
N GLY A 294 -23.87 8.53 9.45
CA GLY A 294 -23.01 9.45 8.72
C GLY A 294 -21.82 8.72 8.05
N ALA A 295 -21.02 9.44 7.27
CA ALA A 295 -19.78 8.90 6.73
C ALA A 295 -18.80 8.54 7.87
N ALA A 296 -18.12 7.41 7.77
CA ALA A 296 -16.99 7.11 8.63
C ALA A 296 -15.82 8.06 8.30
N VAL A 297 -15.00 8.35 9.29
CA VAL A 297 -13.83 9.24 9.14
C VAL A 297 -12.62 8.56 9.76
N ASN A 298 -11.56 8.42 8.97
CA ASN A 298 -10.26 7.89 9.43
C ASN A 298 -10.38 6.59 10.24
N ASN A 299 -11.21 5.68 9.76
CA ASN A 299 -11.55 4.45 10.50
C ASN A 299 -10.74 3.23 10.12
N VAL A 300 -9.94 3.31 9.06
CA VAL A 300 -9.04 2.23 8.63
C VAL A 300 -7.66 2.80 8.37
N SER A 301 -6.61 2.14 8.88
CA SER A 301 -5.22 2.48 8.56
C SER A 301 -4.42 1.24 8.22
N ILE A 302 -3.34 1.43 7.47
CA ILE A 302 -2.37 0.39 7.17
C ILE A 302 -1.20 0.58 8.13
N ALA A 303 -0.86 -0.47 8.89
CA ALA A 303 0.24 -0.43 9.83
C ALA A 303 1.58 -0.15 9.13
N TYR A 304 2.50 0.49 9.84
CA TYR A 304 3.87 0.61 9.36
C TYR A 304 4.49 -0.76 9.17
N GLY A 305 5.12 -1.00 8.03
CA GLY A 305 5.70 -2.29 7.65
C GLY A 305 4.75 -3.26 6.95
N ALA A 306 3.43 -2.99 6.92
CA ALA A 306 2.49 -3.73 6.09
C ALA A 306 2.39 -3.13 4.68
N SER A 307 2.11 -3.96 3.69
CA SER A 307 2.04 -3.54 2.28
C SER A 307 0.74 -4.03 1.65
N ILE A 308 -0.18 -3.12 1.40
CA ILE A 308 -1.41 -3.40 0.67
C ILE A 308 -1.26 -2.82 -0.74
N GLY A 309 -1.25 -3.67 -1.76
CA GLY A 309 -0.97 -3.27 -3.14
C GLY A 309 -2.19 -2.86 -3.95
N ASN A 310 -3.39 -3.31 -3.57
CA ASN A 310 -4.58 -3.14 -4.40
C ASN A 310 -5.73 -2.53 -3.63
N ALA A 311 -6.64 -1.85 -4.35
CA ALA A 311 -7.87 -1.34 -3.77
C ALA A 311 -9.04 -1.38 -4.75
N ASN A 312 -10.24 -1.67 -4.24
CA ASN A 312 -11.50 -1.51 -4.94
C ASN A 312 -12.33 -0.45 -4.22
N GLY A 313 -12.81 0.53 -4.96
CA GLY A 313 -13.86 1.47 -4.58
C GLY A 313 -15.25 0.84 -4.67
N GLY A 314 -16.29 1.65 -4.53
CA GLY A 314 -17.67 1.20 -4.51
C GLY A 314 -18.52 1.73 -5.64
N SER A 315 -19.74 2.19 -5.30
CA SER A 315 -20.62 2.85 -6.25
C SER A 315 -20.83 4.34 -5.96
N GLY A 316 -20.08 4.91 -5.07
CA GLY A 316 -20.03 6.35 -4.79
C GLY A 316 -18.77 6.96 -5.37
N SER A 317 -18.68 8.28 -5.44
CA SER A 317 -17.48 8.96 -5.90
C SER A 317 -16.34 8.80 -4.89
N ASP A 318 -15.33 8.03 -5.26
CA ASP A 318 -14.24 7.60 -4.40
C ASP A 318 -12.97 8.43 -4.62
N LYS A 319 -12.17 8.55 -3.59
CA LYS A 319 -10.81 9.08 -3.69
C LYS A 319 -9.83 8.00 -3.28
N MET A 320 -8.98 7.59 -4.21
CA MET A 320 -8.02 6.52 -4.00
C MET A 320 -6.59 7.02 -4.19
N THR A 321 -5.73 6.64 -3.27
CA THR A 321 -4.29 6.93 -3.31
C THR A 321 -3.54 5.61 -3.15
N GLY A 322 -2.69 5.28 -4.10
CA GLY A 322 -1.80 4.12 -4.08
C GLY A 322 -0.60 4.31 -3.14
N ASN A 323 0.46 3.61 -3.44
CA ASN A 323 1.73 3.70 -2.71
C ASN A 323 2.93 3.51 -3.66
N ALA A 324 4.08 3.05 -3.17
CA ALA A 324 5.26 2.86 -4.02
C ALA A 324 5.33 1.46 -4.67
N LEU A 325 4.30 0.65 -4.54
CA LEU A 325 4.20 -0.66 -5.21
C LEU A 325 3.53 -0.51 -6.58
N ALA A 326 3.61 -1.56 -7.39
CA ALA A 326 2.74 -1.69 -8.55
C ALA A 326 1.29 -1.93 -8.06
N ASN A 327 0.46 -0.90 -8.06
CA ASN A 327 -0.89 -0.94 -7.53
C ASN A 327 -1.92 -1.34 -8.60
N ARG A 328 -2.98 -2.04 -8.19
CA ARG A 328 -4.21 -2.17 -8.98
C ARG A 328 -5.34 -1.44 -8.25
N LEU A 329 -5.81 -0.34 -8.82
CA LEU A 329 -6.82 0.54 -8.25
C LEU A 329 -8.05 0.58 -9.15
N ASN A 330 -9.21 0.19 -8.61
CA ASN A 330 -10.48 0.17 -9.31
C ASN A 330 -11.49 1.07 -8.58
N GLY A 331 -11.91 2.17 -9.21
CA GLY A 331 -12.88 3.13 -8.66
C GLY A 331 -14.27 2.53 -8.53
N GLY A 332 -14.74 1.86 -9.57
CA GLY A 332 -16.05 1.20 -9.59
C GLY A 332 -17.12 2.00 -10.32
N ALA A 333 -18.05 2.59 -9.62
CA ALA A 333 -19.03 3.48 -10.21
C ALA A 333 -19.09 4.81 -9.43
N GLY A 334 -19.34 5.89 -10.14
CA GLY A 334 -19.28 7.23 -9.57
C GLY A 334 -18.22 8.06 -10.29
N ASP A 335 -18.06 9.31 -9.91
CA ASP A 335 -16.98 10.15 -10.43
C ASP A 335 -15.79 10.04 -9.49
N ASP A 336 -14.80 9.21 -9.84
CA ASP A 336 -13.71 8.81 -8.98
C ASP A 336 -12.44 9.66 -9.20
N THR A 337 -11.59 9.72 -8.21
CA THR A 337 -10.25 10.34 -8.30
C THR A 337 -9.21 9.34 -7.82
N ILE A 338 -8.38 8.85 -8.72
CA ILE A 338 -7.42 7.78 -8.48
C ILE A 338 -6.01 8.29 -8.78
N SER A 339 -5.08 8.09 -7.83
CA SER A 339 -3.67 8.38 -7.99
C SER A 339 -2.83 7.16 -7.63
N GLY A 340 -2.02 6.63 -8.57
CA GLY A 340 -1.11 5.51 -8.38
C GLY A 340 0.11 5.87 -7.52
N LEU A 341 0.65 7.07 -7.67
CA LEU A 341 1.86 7.65 -7.09
C LEU A 341 3.13 7.20 -7.83
N THR A 342 3.83 6.20 -7.34
CA THR A 342 5.05 5.66 -7.96
C THR A 342 4.91 4.16 -8.10
N GLY A 343 5.31 3.63 -9.23
CA GLY A 343 5.20 2.19 -9.47
C GLY A 343 4.93 1.87 -10.93
N LYS A 344 4.33 0.73 -11.17
CA LYS A 344 3.73 0.37 -12.45
C LYS A 344 2.27 0.06 -12.18
N ASP A 345 1.47 1.10 -12.21
CA ASP A 345 0.13 1.04 -11.70
C ASP A 345 -0.90 0.68 -12.77
N THR A 346 -1.96 0.05 -12.34
CA THR A 346 -3.12 -0.26 -13.19
C THR A 346 -4.35 0.41 -12.60
N LEU A 347 -4.89 1.39 -13.31
CA LEU A 347 -6.01 2.20 -12.89
C LEU A 347 -7.24 1.87 -13.73
N ASP A 348 -8.36 1.63 -13.07
CA ASP A 348 -9.67 1.44 -13.67
C ASP A 348 -10.63 2.42 -13.00
N GLY A 349 -11.02 3.48 -13.70
CA GLY A 349 -12.01 4.44 -13.18
C GLY A 349 -13.37 3.79 -13.03
N GLY A 350 -13.74 2.95 -13.99
CA GLY A 350 -15.04 2.29 -14.01
C GLY A 350 -16.08 3.08 -14.78
N SER A 351 -17.24 3.34 -14.17
CA SER A 351 -18.32 4.12 -14.81
C SER A 351 -18.50 5.47 -14.14
N GLY A 352 -18.48 6.53 -14.92
CA GLY A 352 -18.57 7.91 -14.42
C GLY A 352 -17.64 8.83 -15.18
N SER A 353 -17.33 9.96 -14.58
CA SER A 353 -16.33 10.89 -15.09
C SER A 353 -15.15 10.92 -14.13
N ASP A 354 -14.13 10.14 -14.43
CA ASP A 354 -13.06 9.84 -13.51
C ASP A 354 -11.83 10.74 -13.73
N VAL A 355 -11.02 10.87 -12.71
CA VAL A 355 -9.73 11.54 -12.76
C VAL A 355 -8.66 10.52 -12.42
N LEU A 356 -7.80 10.20 -13.40
CA LEU A 356 -6.76 9.20 -13.28
C LEU A 356 -5.39 9.88 -13.35
N ASP A 357 -4.55 9.58 -12.38
CA ASP A 357 -3.15 10.01 -12.29
C ASP A 357 -2.29 8.77 -12.00
N GLY A 358 -1.56 8.25 -13.00
CA GLY A 358 -0.64 7.14 -12.82
C GLY A 358 0.51 7.53 -11.89
N GLY A 359 1.11 8.69 -12.13
CA GLY A 359 2.22 9.21 -11.35
C GLY A 359 3.58 8.96 -11.99
N GLU A 360 4.56 8.51 -11.21
CA GLU A 360 5.88 8.13 -11.73
C GLU A 360 5.91 6.64 -12.05
N GLY A 361 6.15 6.29 -13.30
CA GLY A 361 6.27 4.89 -13.68
C GLY A 361 6.00 4.63 -15.14
N VAL A 362 5.51 3.46 -15.43
CA VAL A 362 4.88 3.11 -16.71
C VAL A 362 3.53 2.54 -16.36
N ASP A 363 2.50 3.33 -16.55
CA ASP A 363 1.20 3.11 -15.96
C ASP A 363 0.14 2.74 -17.00
N THR A 364 -0.87 2.02 -16.55
CA THR A 364 -1.92 1.47 -17.39
C THR A 364 -3.28 1.95 -16.92
N ALA A 365 -4.09 2.48 -17.80
CA ALA A 365 -5.51 2.69 -17.55
C ALA A 365 -6.38 1.72 -18.38
N LEU A 366 -7.46 1.24 -17.78
CA LEU A 366 -8.32 0.19 -18.33
C LEU A 366 -9.71 0.73 -18.69
N TRP A 367 -10.24 0.27 -19.83
CA TRP A 367 -11.62 0.47 -20.25
C TRP A 367 -12.23 -0.85 -20.72
N THR A 368 -13.41 -1.17 -20.25
CA THR A 368 -14.10 -2.46 -20.47
C THR A 368 -14.79 -2.59 -21.83
N GLY A 369 -14.82 -1.53 -22.63
CA GLY A 369 -15.42 -1.51 -23.97
C GLY A 369 -14.36 -1.58 -25.10
N PRO A 370 -14.81 -1.79 -26.37
CA PRO A 370 -13.93 -1.70 -27.51
C PRO A 370 -13.57 -0.24 -27.81
N ARG A 371 -12.37 -0.01 -28.32
CA ARG A 371 -11.82 1.32 -28.62
C ARG A 371 -12.80 2.26 -29.35
N HIS A 372 -13.57 1.73 -30.31
CA HIS A 372 -14.48 2.54 -31.10
C HIS A 372 -15.71 3.07 -30.31
N ALA A 373 -15.96 2.57 -29.10
CA ALA A 373 -17.01 3.07 -28.20
C ALA A 373 -16.59 4.36 -27.48
N TYR A 374 -15.30 4.71 -27.53
CA TYR A 374 -14.73 5.86 -26.82
C TYR A 374 -14.26 6.96 -27.76
N ASN A 375 -14.47 8.20 -27.34
CA ASN A 375 -13.86 9.38 -27.96
C ASN A 375 -12.59 9.73 -27.19
N ILE A 376 -11.43 9.48 -27.80
CA ILE A 376 -10.12 9.61 -27.18
C ILE A 376 -9.43 10.87 -27.72
N SER A 377 -8.89 11.69 -26.82
CA SER A 377 -8.09 12.86 -27.15
C SER A 377 -6.80 12.84 -26.35
N LEU A 378 -5.71 12.41 -26.97
CA LEU A 378 -4.36 12.44 -26.42
C LEU A 378 -3.70 13.77 -26.79
N LYS A 379 -3.06 14.44 -25.83
CA LYS A 379 -2.50 15.79 -25.99
C LYS A 379 -1.10 15.84 -25.40
N ALA A 380 -0.16 16.25 -26.18
CA ALA A 380 1.17 16.55 -25.66
C ALA A 380 1.11 17.71 -24.62
N ASN A 381 1.64 17.48 -23.42
CA ASN A 381 1.75 18.47 -22.33
C ASN A 381 0.40 19.03 -21.80
N ALA A 382 -0.68 18.27 -21.88
CA ALA A 382 -1.98 18.61 -21.29
C ALA A 382 -2.71 17.33 -20.88
N ASP A 383 -3.79 17.47 -20.12
CA ASP A 383 -4.60 16.33 -19.71
C ASP A 383 -5.23 15.63 -20.92
N ASP A 384 -5.14 14.32 -20.94
CA ASP A 384 -5.82 13.47 -21.92
C ASP A 384 -7.26 13.23 -21.51
N THR A 385 -8.09 12.84 -22.47
CA THR A 385 -9.49 12.51 -22.19
C THR A 385 -9.93 11.27 -22.94
N VAL A 386 -10.69 10.42 -22.25
CA VAL A 386 -11.39 9.25 -22.81
C VAL A 386 -12.86 9.38 -22.43
N ALA A 387 -13.74 9.49 -23.40
CA ALA A 387 -15.16 9.73 -23.15
C ALA A 387 -16.04 8.67 -23.81
N ASP A 388 -17.08 8.25 -23.11
CA ASP A 388 -18.13 7.38 -23.60
C ASP A 388 -19.54 7.86 -23.19
N SER A 389 -20.53 6.96 -23.17
CA SER A 389 -21.90 7.28 -22.75
C SER A 389 -22.06 7.42 -21.22
N SER A 390 -21.12 6.94 -20.42
CA SER A 390 -21.14 7.04 -18.95
C SER A 390 -20.54 8.33 -18.43
N GLY A 391 -19.53 8.88 -19.14
CA GLY A 391 -18.86 10.10 -18.72
C GLY A 391 -17.65 10.45 -19.56
N THR A 392 -16.79 11.28 -18.98
CA THR A 392 -15.51 11.68 -19.56
C THR A 392 -14.43 11.55 -18.50
N ASP A 393 -13.52 10.62 -18.72
CA ASP A 393 -12.35 10.43 -17.86
C ASP A 393 -11.27 11.44 -18.27
N ARG A 394 -10.60 11.98 -17.29
CA ARG A 394 -9.50 12.91 -17.42
C ARG A 394 -8.23 12.27 -16.86
N ILE A 395 -7.24 12.11 -17.70
CA ILE A 395 -5.93 11.63 -17.34
C ILE A 395 -5.02 12.83 -17.09
N ILE A 396 -4.39 12.89 -15.93
CA ILE A 396 -3.56 14.02 -15.51
C ILE A 396 -2.23 14.01 -16.27
N GLY A 397 -1.98 15.05 -17.05
CA GLY A 397 -0.74 15.20 -17.81
C GLY A 397 -0.48 13.97 -18.69
N ASN A 398 0.76 13.50 -18.73
CA ASN A 398 1.17 12.28 -19.44
C ASN A 398 1.51 11.18 -18.42
N SER A 399 0.67 10.97 -17.43
CA SER A 399 0.91 10.01 -16.33
C SER A 399 0.47 8.59 -16.64
N ILE A 400 -0.07 8.33 -17.83
CA ILE A 400 -0.48 7.00 -18.30
C ILE A 400 0.15 6.75 -19.67
N GLU A 401 0.84 5.63 -19.80
CA GLU A 401 1.52 5.21 -21.03
C GLU A 401 0.76 4.14 -21.80
N HIS A 402 -0.09 3.37 -21.12
CA HIS A 402 -0.88 2.28 -21.70
C HIS A 402 -2.37 2.50 -21.49
N PHE A 403 -3.10 2.74 -22.59
CA PHE A 403 -4.56 2.89 -22.61
C PHE A 403 -5.17 1.60 -23.16
N VAL A 404 -5.70 0.75 -22.30
CA VAL A 404 -6.11 -0.62 -22.64
C VAL A 404 -7.63 -0.73 -22.82
N PHE A 405 -8.02 -1.26 -23.97
CA PHE A 405 -9.40 -1.55 -24.37
C PHE A 405 -9.56 -3.06 -24.65
N VAL A 406 -10.79 -3.56 -24.76
CA VAL A 406 -11.01 -4.99 -25.04
C VAL A 406 -10.50 -5.45 -26.42
N ASP A 407 -10.23 -4.55 -27.34
CA ASP A 407 -9.78 -4.85 -28.71
C ASP A 407 -8.38 -4.35 -29.05
N GLY A 408 -7.59 -3.93 -28.03
CA GLY A 408 -6.20 -3.48 -28.19
C GLY A 408 -5.79 -2.45 -27.15
N GLU A 409 -4.66 -1.80 -27.42
CA GLU A 409 -4.14 -0.73 -26.55
C GLU A 409 -3.51 0.40 -27.36
N PHE A 410 -3.55 1.63 -26.83
CA PHE A 410 -2.66 2.70 -27.23
C PHE A 410 -1.45 2.71 -26.30
N VAL A 411 -0.26 2.86 -26.89
CA VAL A 411 1.01 3.01 -26.18
C VAL A 411 1.58 4.38 -26.50
N THR A 412 1.83 5.18 -25.48
CA THR A 412 2.41 6.53 -25.58
C THR A 412 3.85 6.60 -25.08
N ASP A 413 4.33 5.52 -24.43
CA ASP A 413 5.72 5.41 -23.93
C ASP A 413 6.73 5.42 -25.09
N THR A 414 7.55 6.47 -25.13
CA THR A 414 8.59 6.66 -26.15
C THR A 414 9.78 5.69 -25.99
N ALA A 415 9.91 5.00 -24.87
CA ALA A 415 10.92 3.98 -24.62
C ALA A 415 10.41 2.55 -24.87
N SER A 416 9.12 2.35 -25.11
CA SER A 416 8.49 1.04 -25.32
C SER A 416 9.03 0.30 -26.55
N THR A 417 8.83 -1.03 -26.57
CA THR A 417 9.05 -1.84 -27.79
C THR A 417 8.22 -1.33 -28.97
N ALA A 418 7.01 -0.87 -28.72
CA ALA A 418 6.15 -0.29 -29.76
C ALA A 418 6.78 0.95 -30.41
N ALA A 419 7.36 1.85 -29.60
CA ALA A 419 8.07 3.02 -30.08
C ALA A 419 9.34 2.62 -30.87
N GLN A 420 10.09 1.64 -30.40
CA GLN A 420 11.26 1.12 -31.13
C GLN A 420 10.87 0.56 -32.50
N VAL A 421 9.83 -0.25 -32.56
CA VAL A 421 9.33 -0.80 -33.83
C VAL A 421 8.80 0.34 -34.73
N TYR A 422 8.08 1.32 -34.17
CA TYR A 422 7.64 2.49 -34.93
C TYR A 422 8.82 3.23 -35.58
N ARG A 423 9.87 3.51 -34.82
CA ARG A 423 11.12 4.11 -35.32
C ARG A 423 11.82 3.27 -36.38
N LEU A 424 11.77 1.94 -36.27
CA LEU A 424 12.32 1.04 -37.29
C LEU A 424 11.54 1.10 -38.60
N TYR A 425 10.22 1.19 -38.57
CA TYR A 425 9.40 1.39 -39.78
C TYR A 425 9.75 2.70 -40.48
N ASP A 426 9.91 3.77 -39.70
CA ASP A 426 10.30 5.07 -40.23
C ASP A 426 11.72 5.02 -40.82
N ALA A 427 12.69 4.53 -40.06
CA ALA A 427 14.10 4.43 -40.45
C ALA A 427 14.33 3.58 -41.69
N THR A 428 13.60 2.46 -41.84
CA THR A 428 13.85 1.49 -42.93
C THR A 428 12.91 1.64 -44.11
N LEU A 429 11.64 2.00 -43.86
CA LEU A 429 10.61 2.02 -44.87
C LEU A 429 10.05 3.44 -45.12
N GLY A 430 10.40 4.43 -44.29
CA GLY A 430 9.92 5.82 -44.39
C GLY A 430 8.39 5.92 -44.35
N ARG A 431 7.76 5.11 -43.49
CA ARG A 431 6.32 5.10 -43.27
C ARG A 431 5.97 4.62 -41.87
N ALA A 432 4.81 5.00 -41.37
CA ALA A 432 4.26 4.41 -40.15
C ALA A 432 3.87 2.94 -40.35
N PRO A 433 3.94 2.10 -39.30
CA PRO A 433 3.39 0.75 -39.32
C PRO A 433 1.86 0.76 -39.42
N ASP A 434 1.29 -0.29 -39.99
CA ASP A 434 -0.11 -0.61 -39.74
C ASP A 434 -0.26 -1.30 -38.36
N ALA A 435 -1.46 -1.22 -37.76
CA ALA A 435 -1.68 -1.69 -36.40
C ALA A 435 -1.38 -3.18 -36.20
N GLY A 436 -1.68 -4.04 -37.18
CA GLY A 436 -1.37 -5.46 -37.13
C GLY A 436 0.13 -5.75 -37.28
N GLY A 437 0.78 -5.03 -38.20
CA GLY A 437 2.23 -5.13 -38.39
C GLY A 437 3.01 -4.68 -37.16
N LEU A 438 2.59 -3.57 -36.53
CA LEU A 438 3.18 -3.08 -35.29
C LEU A 438 3.08 -4.13 -34.18
N LYS A 439 1.86 -4.61 -33.91
CA LYS A 439 1.62 -5.60 -32.86
C LYS A 439 2.42 -6.88 -33.04
N ASN A 440 2.44 -7.45 -34.24
CA ASN A 440 3.16 -8.69 -34.52
C ASN A 440 4.66 -8.57 -34.20
N TRP A 441 5.28 -7.43 -34.49
CA TRP A 441 6.69 -7.20 -34.19
C TRP A 441 6.92 -6.97 -32.68
N VAL A 442 6.04 -6.21 -32.05
CA VAL A 442 6.10 -5.97 -30.59
C VAL A 442 6.01 -7.31 -29.84
N GLU A 443 5.01 -8.13 -30.13
CA GLU A 443 4.85 -9.45 -29.50
C GLU A 443 6.04 -10.37 -29.76
N ALA A 444 6.61 -10.34 -30.96
CA ALA A 444 7.77 -11.16 -31.27
C ALA A 444 9.02 -10.75 -30.47
N ILE A 445 9.16 -9.47 -30.15
CA ILE A 445 10.28 -8.96 -29.36
C ILE A 445 10.01 -9.20 -27.87
N ASP A 446 8.85 -8.85 -27.36
CA ASP A 446 8.50 -8.96 -25.94
C ASP A 446 8.44 -10.42 -25.45
N SER A 447 7.99 -11.34 -26.31
CA SER A 447 8.05 -12.79 -26.03
C SER A 447 9.46 -13.38 -26.12
N GLY A 448 10.44 -12.60 -26.55
CA GLY A 448 11.82 -13.08 -26.76
C GLY A 448 12.00 -14.00 -27.97
N SER A 449 10.96 -14.18 -28.82
CA SER A 449 11.06 -15.00 -30.04
C SER A 449 11.94 -14.33 -31.09
N ARG A 450 12.14 -13.03 -31.02
CA ARG A 450 13.11 -12.24 -31.81
C ARG A 450 13.77 -11.18 -30.93
N THR A 451 15.02 -10.86 -31.28
CA THR A 451 15.67 -9.65 -30.76
C THR A 451 15.33 -8.45 -31.67
N LEU A 452 15.49 -7.24 -31.13
CA LEU A 452 15.33 -6.02 -31.93
C LEU A 452 16.26 -6.02 -33.15
N ASN A 453 17.51 -6.47 -33.00
CA ASN A 453 18.47 -6.56 -34.08
C ASN A 453 18.05 -7.56 -35.18
N GLN A 454 17.50 -8.73 -34.80
CA GLN A 454 16.93 -9.69 -35.76
C GLN A 454 15.71 -9.11 -36.49
N THR A 455 14.95 -8.25 -35.82
CA THR A 455 13.85 -7.54 -36.44
C THR A 455 14.35 -6.54 -37.50
N VAL A 456 15.37 -5.74 -37.19
CA VAL A 456 16.03 -4.84 -38.14
C VAL A 456 16.55 -5.62 -39.38
N ALA A 457 17.20 -6.77 -39.17
CA ALA A 457 17.65 -7.59 -40.28
C ALA A 457 16.49 -8.07 -41.17
N GLY A 458 15.33 -8.37 -40.56
CA GLY A 458 14.11 -8.70 -41.30
C GLY A 458 13.59 -7.51 -42.14
N PHE A 459 13.65 -6.31 -41.63
CA PHE A 459 13.25 -5.10 -42.36
C PHE A 459 14.18 -4.78 -43.51
N THR A 460 15.50 -4.77 -43.28
CA THR A 460 16.50 -4.43 -44.31
C THR A 460 16.61 -5.50 -45.38
N GLY A 461 16.28 -6.76 -45.09
CA GLY A 461 16.19 -7.87 -46.03
C GLY A 461 14.85 -8.02 -46.74
N SER A 462 13.86 -7.18 -46.43
CA SER A 462 12.51 -7.30 -46.97
C SER A 462 12.44 -6.92 -48.47
N PRO A 463 11.49 -7.51 -49.24
CA PRO A 463 11.22 -7.07 -50.61
C PRO A 463 10.81 -5.58 -50.69
N GLU A 464 10.17 -5.06 -49.65
CA GLU A 464 9.76 -3.64 -49.58
C GLU A 464 11.00 -2.74 -49.50
N PHE A 465 11.95 -3.02 -48.62
CA PHE A 465 13.21 -2.28 -48.51
C PHE A 465 14.02 -2.35 -49.78
N THR A 466 14.25 -3.56 -50.32
CA THR A 466 15.05 -3.77 -51.54
C THR A 466 14.37 -3.18 -52.78
N GLY A 467 13.05 -3.23 -52.86
CA GLY A 467 12.28 -2.60 -53.94
C GLY A 467 12.33 -1.07 -53.92
N ARG A 468 12.41 -0.49 -52.73
CA ARG A 468 12.42 0.97 -52.55
C ARG A 468 13.81 1.59 -52.68
N TYR A 469 14.83 0.92 -52.13
CA TYR A 469 16.19 1.48 -52.02
C TYR A 469 17.24 0.76 -52.85
N GLY A 470 16.91 -0.37 -53.44
CA GLY A 470 17.85 -1.17 -54.18
C GLY A 470 18.88 -1.83 -53.25
N ASN A 471 20.13 -1.96 -53.75
CA ASN A 471 21.26 -2.43 -53.00
C ASN A 471 22.38 -1.38 -53.01
N PRO A 472 22.24 -0.29 -52.23
CA PRO A 472 23.21 0.79 -52.21
C PRO A 472 24.57 0.35 -51.65
N ASP A 473 25.65 1.02 -52.07
CA ASP A 473 26.94 0.94 -51.43
C ASP A 473 26.90 1.59 -50.03
N ASP A 474 27.94 1.43 -49.21
CA ASP A 474 27.92 1.91 -47.83
C ASP A 474 27.77 3.43 -47.70
N PRO A 475 28.43 4.28 -48.54
CA PRO A 475 28.18 5.72 -48.51
C PRO A 475 26.73 6.11 -48.87
N ALA A 476 26.17 5.46 -49.88
CA ALA A 476 24.77 5.71 -50.29
C ALA A 476 23.78 5.22 -49.20
N PHE A 477 24.08 4.08 -48.58
CA PHE A 477 23.31 3.54 -47.48
C PHE A 477 23.31 4.49 -46.26
N VAL A 478 24.46 5.00 -45.81
CA VAL A 478 24.57 5.98 -44.73
C VAL A 478 23.80 7.26 -45.10
N THR A 479 23.91 7.74 -46.35
CA THR A 479 23.15 8.91 -46.81
C THR A 479 21.64 8.67 -46.70
N LEU A 480 21.15 7.48 -47.06
CA LEU A 480 19.73 7.14 -46.93
C LEU A 480 19.26 7.19 -45.47
N LEU A 481 20.06 6.67 -44.52
CA LEU A 481 19.74 6.73 -43.13
C LEU A 481 19.66 8.18 -42.61
N TYR A 482 20.63 9.03 -42.94
CA TYR A 482 20.58 10.44 -42.54
C TYR A 482 19.33 11.15 -43.08
N ARG A 483 18.93 10.88 -44.34
CA ARG A 483 17.74 11.47 -44.94
C ARG A 483 16.43 10.93 -44.36
N ASN A 484 16.34 9.60 -44.22
CA ASN A 484 15.09 8.96 -43.81
C ASN A 484 14.84 9.09 -42.31
N VAL A 485 15.90 8.96 -41.47
CA VAL A 485 15.78 8.95 -40.03
C VAL A 485 15.90 10.35 -39.44
N LEU A 486 16.89 11.12 -39.91
CA LEU A 486 17.22 12.42 -39.30
C LEU A 486 16.77 13.61 -40.16
N GLY A 487 16.18 13.37 -41.34
CA GLY A 487 15.65 14.42 -42.23
C GLY A 487 16.71 15.40 -42.78
N ARG A 488 18.00 15.01 -42.76
CA ARG A 488 19.10 15.87 -43.17
C ARG A 488 20.20 15.12 -43.94
N GLU A 489 21.09 15.84 -44.58
CA GLU A 489 22.27 15.28 -45.20
C GLU A 489 23.34 14.94 -44.11
N PRO A 490 24.17 13.91 -44.34
CA PRO A 490 25.31 13.65 -43.47
C PRO A 490 26.35 14.77 -43.57
N ASP A 491 26.90 15.17 -42.46
CA ASP A 491 28.13 15.95 -42.46
C ASP A 491 29.38 15.07 -42.74
N ALA A 492 30.50 15.67 -43.06
CA ALA A 492 31.71 14.92 -43.44
C ALA A 492 32.23 14.00 -42.26
N PRO A 493 32.26 14.46 -41.00
CA PRO A 493 32.63 13.60 -39.87
C PRO A 493 31.65 12.43 -39.66
N GLY A 494 30.35 12.66 -39.73
CA GLY A 494 29.33 11.62 -39.58
C GLY A 494 29.41 10.57 -40.69
N MET A 495 29.54 11.01 -41.93
CA MET A 495 29.76 10.10 -43.09
C MET A 495 30.99 9.24 -42.87
N GLN A 496 32.12 9.85 -42.48
CA GLN A 496 33.36 9.11 -42.23
C GLN A 496 33.22 8.10 -41.08
N THR A 497 32.58 8.48 -40.00
CA THR A 497 32.38 7.61 -38.82
C THR A 497 31.63 6.34 -39.20
N TRP A 498 30.49 6.47 -39.87
CA TRP A 498 29.64 5.33 -40.21
C TRP A 498 30.20 4.45 -41.32
N THR A 499 30.80 5.05 -42.37
CA THR A 499 31.44 4.27 -43.40
C THR A 499 32.69 3.52 -42.88
N SER A 500 33.44 4.12 -41.93
CA SER A 500 34.54 3.43 -41.27
C SER A 500 34.06 2.30 -40.37
N ALA A 501 32.94 2.48 -39.66
CA ALA A 501 32.33 1.41 -38.83
C ALA A 501 31.89 0.22 -39.70
N LEU A 502 31.24 0.44 -40.84
CA LEU A 502 30.85 -0.58 -41.79
C LEU A 502 32.06 -1.31 -42.39
N ALA A 503 33.10 -0.57 -42.82
CA ALA A 503 34.35 -1.13 -43.29
C ALA A 503 35.09 -1.94 -42.20
N GLY A 504 34.93 -1.56 -40.92
CA GLY A 504 35.45 -2.27 -39.76
C GLY A 504 34.64 -3.52 -39.35
N GLY A 505 33.59 -3.86 -40.08
CA GLY A 505 32.78 -5.07 -39.87
C GLY A 505 31.50 -4.88 -39.04
N LYS A 506 31.13 -3.65 -38.70
CA LYS A 506 29.81 -3.40 -38.12
C LYS A 506 28.71 -3.74 -39.15
N SER A 507 27.67 -4.48 -38.73
CA SER A 507 26.60 -4.86 -39.64
C SER A 507 25.72 -3.66 -40.01
N ARG A 508 25.08 -3.71 -41.19
CA ARG A 508 24.10 -2.71 -41.61
C ARG A 508 22.91 -2.66 -40.66
N SER A 509 22.51 -3.80 -40.10
CA SER A 509 21.44 -3.86 -39.10
C SER A 509 21.82 -3.12 -37.82
N ASP A 510 23.07 -3.27 -37.34
CA ASP A 510 23.54 -2.52 -36.16
C ASP A 510 23.56 -1.01 -36.44
N VAL A 511 23.97 -0.59 -37.64
CA VAL A 511 23.97 0.83 -38.01
C VAL A 511 22.54 1.38 -38.07
N VAL A 512 21.58 0.65 -38.65
CA VAL A 512 20.17 1.05 -38.65
C VAL A 512 19.65 1.20 -37.23
N LEU A 513 19.98 0.24 -36.34
CA LEU A 513 19.56 0.29 -34.95
C LEU A 513 20.14 1.52 -34.21
N ASP A 514 21.43 1.81 -34.41
CA ASP A 514 22.05 2.98 -33.81
C ASP A 514 21.43 4.29 -34.29
N PHE A 515 21.02 4.38 -35.56
CA PHE A 515 20.29 5.54 -36.09
C PHE A 515 18.87 5.63 -35.52
N SER A 516 18.13 4.52 -35.56
CA SER A 516 16.75 4.43 -35.08
C SER A 516 16.64 4.81 -33.61
N GLU A 517 17.56 4.33 -32.77
CA GLU A 517 17.56 4.57 -31.31
C GLU A 517 18.51 5.71 -30.90
N SER A 518 18.95 6.56 -31.85
CA SER A 518 19.71 7.75 -31.51
C SER A 518 18.84 8.78 -30.77
N GLY A 519 19.43 9.54 -29.83
CA GLY A 519 18.70 10.59 -29.13
C GLY A 519 18.09 11.65 -30.07
N GLU A 520 18.72 11.91 -31.25
CA GLU A 520 18.18 12.79 -32.28
C GLU A 520 16.87 12.22 -32.87
N ASN A 521 16.85 10.94 -33.24
CA ASN A 521 15.66 10.32 -33.82
C ASN A 521 14.54 10.11 -32.79
N ILE A 522 14.88 9.74 -31.55
CA ILE A 522 13.90 9.65 -30.45
C ILE A 522 13.20 11.00 -30.31
N GLY A 523 13.94 12.11 -30.26
CA GLY A 523 13.34 13.43 -30.16
C GLY A 523 12.47 13.82 -31.35
N LEU A 524 12.82 13.39 -32.57
CA LEU A 524 12.03 13.66 -33.79
C LEU A 524 10.72 12.85 -33.83
N THR A 525 10.73 11.63 -33.31
CA THR A 525 9.60 10.69 -33.39
C THR A 525 8.69 10.73 -32.17
N SER A 526 9.17 11.23 -31.02
CA SER A 526 8.38 11.30 -29.77
C SER A 526 7.00 11.93 -29.93
N PRO A 527 6.83 13.07 -30.65
CA PRO A 527 5.49 13.65 -30.83
C PRO A 527 4.49 12.71 -31.52
N GLY A 528 4.97 11.82 -32.39
CA GLY A 528 4.13 10.82 -33.06
C GLY A 528 3.78 9.65 -32.15
N VAL A 529 4.69 9.26 -31.27
CA VAL A 529 4.46 8.21 -30.27
C VAL A 529 3.51 8.68 -29.18
N GLU A 530 3.69 9.90 -28.67
CA GLU A 530 2.84 10.53 -27.64
C GLU A 530 1.37 10.72 -28.10
N GLN A 531 1.09 10.70 -29.40
CA GLN A 531 -0.28 10.66 -29.94
C GLN A 531 -0.93 9.27 -29.86
N GLY A 532 -0.20 8.28 -29.38
CA GLY A 532 -0.63 6.91 -29.16
C GLY A 532 -0.43 5.99 -30.37
N LEU A 533 0.34 4.94 -30.16
CA LEU A 533 0.52 3.87 -31.12
C LEU A 533 -0.51 2.77 -30.87
N TRP A 534 -1.44 2.55 -31.81
CA TRP A 534 -2.50 1.57 -31.66
C TRP A 534 -2.00 0.13 -31.97
N LEU A 535 -2.04 -0.74 -30.97
CA LEU A 535 -1.79 -2.17 -31.08
C LEU A 535 -3.12 -2.92 -31.03
N ARG A 536 -3.60 -3.38 -32.20
CA ARG A 536 -4.90 -4.05 -32.27
C ARG A 536 -4.79 -5.52 -31.91
N ASP A 537 -5.62 -5.98 -31.00
CA ASP A 537 -5.71 -7.38 -30.62
C ASP A 537 -6.35 -8.24 -31.74
N ASP A 538 -5.86 -9.47 -31.89
CA ASP A 538 -6.58 -10.48 -32.65
C ASP A 538 -7.81 -10.98 -31.84
N ALA A 539 -8.67 -11.80 -32.49
CA ALA A 539 -9.89 -12.28 -31.85
C ALA A 539 -9.62 -13.14 -30.59
N ALA A 540 -8.48 -13.83 -30.54
CA ALA A 540 -8.10 -14.66 -29.39
C ALA A 540 -7.62 -13.81 -28.21
N ALA A 541 -6.81 -12.79 -28.49
CA ALA A 541 -6.35 -11.84 -27.47
C ALA A 541 -7.51 -11.00 -26.89
N GLN A 542 -8.48 -10.60 -27.73
CA GLN A 542 -9.71 -9.92 -27.28
C GLN A 542 -10.51 -10.76 -26.28
N VAL A 543 -10.66 -12.06 -26.52
CA VAL A 543 -11.31 -12.99 -25.60
C VAL A 543 -10.53 -13.08 -24.29
N ALA A 544 -9.22 -13.19 -24.32
CA ALA A 544 -8.38 -13.27 -23.13
C ALA A 544 -8.47 -12.00 -22.27
N ARG A 545 -8.45 -10.81 -22.86
CA ARG A 545 -8.65 -9.53 -22.14
C ARG A 545 -10.01 -9.47 -21.46
N HIS A 546 -11.07 -9.89 -22.14
CA HIS A 546 -12.43 -9.87 -21.57
C HIS A 546 -12.54 -10.71 -20.29
N TYR A 547 -11.84 -11.84 -20.20
CA TYR A 547 -11.82 -12.68 -18.99
C TYR A 547 -10.93 -12.13 -17.87
N HIS A 548 -10.01 -11.23 -18.16
CA HIS A 548 -9.15 -10.59 -17.14
C HIS A 548 -9.72 -9.27 -16.59
N THR A 549 -10.72 -8.70 -17.27
CA THR A 549 -11.41 -7.46 -16.88
C THR A 549 -12.75 -7.70 -16.20
N THR A 550 -13.24 -8.91 -16.13
CA THR A 550 -14.44 -9.34 -15.38
C THR A 550 -14.05 -10.11 -14.11
#